data_409543c8e48afd239c93b79eb7e6f267
#
_entry.id   409543c8e48afd239c93b79eb7e6f267
#
_cell.length_a   1.000
_cell.length_b   1.000
_cell.length_c   1.000
_cell.angle_alpha   90.00
_cell.angle_beta   90.00
_cell.angle_gamma   90.00
#
_symmetry.space_group_name_H-M   'P 1'
#
loop_
_entity.id
_entity.type
_entity.pdbx_description
1 polymer ?
#
loop_
_entity_poly.entity_id
_entity_poly.type
_entity_poly.pdbx_seq_one_letter_code
_entity_poly.pdbx_strand_id
1 'polypeptide(L)' 'MKGIIDRFEGDYAVVEFTGRRMVEIHKRELPPGLKEGDAIRTINGAYVIDERETERIKKRDKGTV' A
#
# COMPACT_ATOMS: atom_id res chain seq x y z
N MET A 1 -2.58 -11.42 -0.08
CA MET A 1 -2.23 -10.66 1.14
C MET A 1 -2.33 -9.17 0.84
N LYS A 2 -2.96 -8.44 1.72
CA LYS A 2 -3.15 -7.00 1.54
C LYS A 2 -2.30 -6.22 2.51
N GLY A 3 -1.81 -5.08 2.04
CA GLY A 3 -1.04 -4.18 2.88
C GLY A 3 -1.31 -2.74 2.54
N ILE A 4 -0.94 -1.85 3.46
CA ILE A 4 -1.08 -0.42 3.26
C ILE A 4 0.30 0.20 3.45
N ILE A 5 0.66 1.09 2.54
CA ILE A 5 1.95 1.76 2.63
C ILE A 5 1.91 2.76 3.77
N ASP A 6 2.74 2.52 4.78
CA ASP A 6 2.82 3.39 5.93
C ASP A 6 3.66 4.63 5.62
N ARG A 7 4.83 4.40 5.05
CA ARG A 7 5.73 5.49 4.69
C ARG A 7 6.82 4.97 3.77
N PHE A 8 7.63 5.88 3.25
CA PHE A 8 8.82 5.54 2.49
C PHE A 8 10.05 5.94 3.29
N GLU A 9 11.06 5.07 3.27
CA GLU A 9 12.35 5.34 3.90
C GLU A 9 13.43 5.01 2.89
N GLY A 10 14.05 6.06 2.34
CA GLY A 10 15.06 5.87 1.30
C GLY A 10 14.43 5.17 0.09
N ASP A 11 15.02 4.05 -0.30
CA ASP A 11 14.55 3.28 -1.43
C ASP A 11 13.53 2.22 -1.05
N TYR A 12 13.06 2.23 0.20
CA TYR A 12 12.14 1.22 0.69
C TYR A 12 10.81 1.81 1.06
N ALA A 13 9.77 1.03 0.82
CA ALA A 13 8.44 1.33 1.32
C ALA A 13 8.21 0.48 2.56
N VAL A 14 7.74 1.10 3.62
CA VAL A 14 7.37 0.38 4.83
C VAL A 14 5.89 0.10 4.73
N VAL A 15 5.54 -1.17 4.67
CA VAL A 15 4.17 -1.62 4.41
C VAL A 15 3.65 -2.38 5.60
N GLU A 16 2.45 -2.03 6.03
CA GLU A 16 1.79 -2.73 7.11
C GLU A 16 0.81 -3.74 6.52
N PHE A 17 1.07 -5.02 6.79
CA PHE A 17 0.18 -6.10 6.38
C PHE A 17 -0.75 -6.49 7.53
N THR A 18 -1.68 -7.38 7.23
CA THR A 18 -2.64 -7.89 8.21
C THR A 18 -1.92 -8.37 9.46
N GLY A 19 -2.45 -8.04 10.62
CA GLY A 19 -1.85 -8.41 11.90
C GLY A 19 -0.75 -7.48 12.35
N ARG A 20 -0.71 -6.27 11.80
CA ARG A 20 0.27 -5.24 12.13
C ARG A 20 1.70 -5.65 11.78
N ARG A 21 1.83 -6.44 10.75
CA ARG A 21 3.11 -6.92 10.30
C ARG A 21 3.76 -5.87 9.42
N MET A 22 4.88 -5.32 9.85
CA MET A 22 5.58 -4.30 9.07
C MET A 22 6.67 -4.96 8.23
N VAL A 23 6.69 -4.64 6.95
CA VAL A 23 7.64 -5.21 6.00
C VAL A 23 8.23 -4.09 5.16
N GLU A 24 9.54 -4.13 4.96
CA GLU A 24 10.22 -3.20 4.06
C GLU A 24 10.31 -3.82 2.67
N ILE A 25 9.81 -3.11 1.68
CA ILE A 25 9.81 -3.58 0.29
C ILE A 25 10.52 -2.54 -0.55
N HIS A 26 11.51 -2.99 -1.33
CA HIS A 26 12.23 -2.07 -2.19
C HIS A 26 11.28 -1.48 -3.24
N LYS A 27 11.40 -0.20 -3.48
CA LYS A 27 10.51 0.51 -4.42
C LYS A 27 10.47 -0.12 -5.80
N ARG A 28 11.58 -0.69 -6.25
CA ARG A 28 11.63 -1.32 -7.57
C ARG A 28 10.73 -2.53 -7.68
N GLU A 29 10.31 -3.12 -6.57
CA GLU A 29 9.41 -4.26 -6.57
C GLU A 29 7.95 -3.85 -6.55
N LEU A 30 7.70 -2.56 -6.45
CA LEU A 30 6.34 -2.03 -6.36
C LEU A 30 5.95 -1.34 -7.66
N PRO A 31 4.65 -1.27 -7.96
CA PRO A 31 4.20 -0.50 -9.11
C PRO A 31 4.59 0.98 -8.95
N PRO A 32 4.81 1.69 -10.04
CA PRO A 32 5.13 3.11 -9.97
C PRO A 32 3.93 3.93 -9.51
N GLY A 33 4.20 5.07 -8.91
CA GLY A 33 3.16 6.01 -8.54
C GLY A 33 2.49 5.76 -7.20
N LEU A 34 2.99 4.82 -6.42
CA LEU A 34 2.43 4.56 -5.10
C LEU A 34 2.80 5.66 -4.13
N LYS A 35 1.87 5.95 -3.22
CA LYS A 35 2.03 6.98 -2.19
C LYS A 35 1.70 6.40 -0.83
N GLU A 36 2.09 7.13 0.19
CA GLU A 36 1.69 6.79 1.55
C GLU A 36 0.17 6.70 1.63
N GLY A 37 -0.30 5.65 2.29
CA GLY A 37 -1.72 5.40 2.43
C GLY A 37 -2.33 4.56 1.33
N ASP A 38 -1.60 4.32 0.25
CA ASP A 38 -2.12 3.46 -0.81
C ASP A 38 -2.13 2.01 -0.36
N ALA A 39 -3.12 1.27 -0.84
CA ALA A 39 -3.22 -0.16 -0.54
C ALA A 39 -2.59 -0.97 -1.67
N ILE A 40 -1.92 -2.05 -1.29
CA ILE A 40 -1.35 -2.99 -2.25
C ILE A 40 -1.76 -4.40 -1.86
N ARG A 41 -1.62 -5.31 -2.82
CA ARG A 41 -1.84 -6.72 -2.53
C ARG A 41 -0.87 -7.57 -3.35
N THR A 42 -0.70 -8.80 -2.89
CA THR A 42 0.22 -9.73 -3.52
C THR A 42 -0.56 -10.68 -4.43
N ILE A 43 -0.13 -10.77 -5.68
CA ILE A 43 -0.69 -11.72 -6.65
C ILE A 43 0.48 -12.46 -7.29
N ASN A 44 0.52 -13.78 -7.12
CA ASN A 44 1.56 -14.64 -7.70
C ASN A 44 2.97 -14.12 -7.41
N GLY A 45 3.20 -13.64 -6.20
CA GLY A 45 4.51 -13.16 -5.79
C GLY A 45 4.84 -11.75 -6.23
N ALA A 46 3.94 -11.09 -6.93
CA ALA A 46 4.14 -9.71 -7.35
C ALA A 46 3.24 -8.79 -6.54
N TYR A 47 3.69 -7.54 -6.37
CA TYR A 47 2.89 -6.54 -5.67
C TYR A 47 2.15 -5.69 -6.68
N VAL A 48 0.86 -5.51 -6.45
CA VAL A 48 0.03 -4.66 -7.32
C VAL A 48 -0.76 -3.70 -6.45
N ILE A 49 -1.13 -2.57 -7.05
CA ILE A 49 -1.95 -1.61 -6.32
C ILE A 49 -3.37 -2.19 -6.18
N ASP A 50 -3.94 -2.04 -5.01
CA ASP A 50 -5.33 -2.42 -4.78
C ASP A 50 -6.17 -1.17 -4.94
N GLU A 51 -6.56 -0.90 -6.15
CA GLU A 51 -7.28 0.32 -6.48
C GLU A 51 -8.60 0.44 -5.73
N ARG A 52 -9.27 -0.67 -5.57
CA ARG A 52 -10.55 -0.68 -4.88
C ARG A 52 -10.40 -0.26 -3.42
N GLU A 53 -9.41 -0.81 -2.74
CA GLU A 53 -9.18 -0.48 -1.35
C GLU A 53 -8.67 0.95 -1.20
N THR A 54 -7.78 1.35 -2.09
CA THR A 54 -7.27 2.71 -2.10
C THR A 54 -8.39 3.71 -2.30
N GLU A 55 -9.29 3.42 -3.23
CA GLU A 55 -10.45 4.26 -3.47
C GLU A 55 -11.37 4.35 -2.27
N ARG A 56 -11.58 3.23 -1.60
CA ARG A 56 -12.41 3.21 -0.40
C ARG A 56 -11.85 4.11 0.68
N ILE A 57 -10.54 4.05 0.87
CA ILE A 57 -9.88 4.88 1.86
C ILE A 57 -10.06 6.36 1.52
N LYS A 58 -9.83 6.71 0.27
CA LYS A 58 -9.98 8.08 -0.18
C LYS A 58 -11.42 8.57 -0.09
N LYS A 59 -12.36 7.71 -0.44
CA LYS A 59 -13.78 8.03 -0.34
C LYS A 59 -14.20 8.26 1.10
N ARG A 60 -13.64 7.49 2.01
CA ARG A 60 -13.93 7.64 3.42
C ARG A 60 -13.57 9.03 3.90
N ASP A 61 -12.39 9.50 3.50
CA ASP A 61 -11.95 10.84 3.87
C ASP A 61 -12.89 11.91 3.32
N LYS A 62 -13.33 11.71 2.10
CA LYS A 62 -14.27 12.64 1.47
C LYS A 62 -15.68 12.46 1.97
N GLY A 63 -16.02 11.26 2.37
CA GLY A 63 -17.36 10.93 2.81
C GLY A 63 -17.79 11.59 4.09
N THR A 64 -16.87 12.24 4.76
CA THR A 64 -17.18 12.98 5.98
C THR A 64 -17.82 14.32 5.68
N VAL A 65 -17.88 14.68 4.44
CA VAL A 65 -18.48 15.96 4.03
C VAL A 65 -19.98 15.96 4.23
#